data_e50382dceaa30cf0b8dca98a9c8ef065
#
_entry.id   e50382dceaa30cf0b8dca98a9c8ef065
#
_cell.length_a   1.000
_cell.length_b   1.000
_cell.length_c   1.000
_cell.angle_alpha   90.00
_cell.angle_beta   90.00
_cell.angle_gamma   90.00
#
_symmetry.space_group_name_H-M   'P 1'
#
loop_
_entity.id
_entity.type
_entity.pdbx_description
1 polymer ?
#
loop_
_entity_poly.entity_id
_entity_poly.type
_entity_poly.pdbx_seq_one_letter_code
_entity_poly.pdbx_strand_id
1 'polypeptide(L)'
;MDIAHEKINMKIIAAIVTYNRSALLSRCIDNILMQSRMPDEIVVINNGSTDDTEDMLRSRGIRCITQENVGSAGGWHRAISISIEENFEAVWLMDDDGFPHKNALLHLEKELRPTVACAASLVLQENKPDRFVFDMP
;
A
#
# COMPACT_ATOMS: atom_id res chain seq x y z
N MET A 1 -5.90 -36.09 6.34
CA MET A 1 -7.00 -35.19 6.03
C MET A 1 -6.40 -33.88 5.55
N ASP A 2 -6.22 -33.75 4.24
CA ASP A 2 -5.73 -32.51 3.66
C ASP A 2 -6.83 -31.46 3.83
N ILE A 3 -6.61 -30.52 4.75
CA ILE A 3 -7.34 -29.27 4.74
C ILE A 3 -6.82 -28.55 3.51
N ALA A 4 -7.53 -28.68 2.39
CA ALA A 4 -7.30 -27.84 1.23
C ALA A 4 -7.30 -26.40 1.75
N HIS A 5 -6.14 -25.75 1.70
CA HIS A 5 -6.05 -24.31 1.87
C HIS A 5 -6.84 -23.73 0.70
N GLU A 6 -8.12 -23.47 0.91
CA GLU A 6 -8.89 -22.63 0.01
C GLU A 6 -8.05 -21.39 -0.21
N LYS A 7 -7.69 -21.18 -1.47
CA LYS A 7 -6.94 -20.00 -1.90
C LYS A 7 -7.85 -18.82 -1.64
N ILE A 8 -7.75 -18.20 -0.47
CA ILE A 8 -8.48 -16.99 -0.12
C ILE A 8 -7.94 -15.92 -1.08
N ASN A 9 -8.65 -15.71 -2.16
CA ASN A 9 -8.34 -14.65 -3.11
C ASN A 9 -9.14 -13.41 -2.68
N MET A 10 -8.65 -12.74 -1.62
CA MET A 10 -9.29 -11.54 -1.11
C MET A 10 -9.23 -10.40 -2.12
N LYS A 11 -10.29 -9.61 -2.21
CA LYS A 11 -10.28 -8.35 -2.96
C LYS A 11 -9.52 -7.29 -2.17
N ILE A 12 -8.30 -6.97 -2.59
CA ILE A 12 -7.36 -6.10 -1.87
C ILE A 12 -7.08 -4.84 -2.68
N ILE A 13 -7.23 -3.67 -2.05
CA ILE A 13 -6.77 -2.39 -2.59
C ILE A 13 -5.44 -1.99 -1.94
N ALA A 14 -4.43 -1.63 -2.74
CA ALA A 14 -3.22 -0.98 -2.26
C ALA A 14 -3.44 0.53 -2.23
N ALA A 15 -3.20 1.15 -1.09
CA ALA A 15 -3.40 2.58 -0.90
C ALA A 15 -2.12 3.26 -0.43
N ILE A 16 -1.71 4.30 -1.15
CA ILE A 16 -0.48 5.06 -0.89
C ILE A 16 -0.86 6.49 -0.54
N VAL A 17 -0.33 7.02 0.55
CA VAL A 17 -0.48 8.44 0.90
C VAL A 17 0.77 9.19 0.46
N THR A 18 0.61 10.34 -0.19
CA THR A 18 1.73 11.13 -0.71
C THR A 18 1.51 12.64 -0.55
N TYR A 19 2.62 13.37 -0.48
CA TYR A 19 2.68 14.82 -0.53
C TYR A 19 4.03 15.30 -1.09
N ASN A 20 4.04 15.89 -2.29
CA ASN A 20 5.24 16.47 -2.93
C ASN A 20 6.45 15.51 -3.02
N ARG A 21 6.22 14.25 -3.40
CA ARG A 21 7.25 13.21 -3.51
C ARG A 21 7.09 12.34 -4.75
N SER A 22 6.82 12.96 -5.90
CA SER A 22 6.52 12.28 -7.17
C SER A 22 7.51 11.17 -7.52
N ALA A 23 8.83 11.40 -7.38
CA ALA A 23 9.85 10.41 -7.72
C ALA A 23 9.85 9.19 -6.79
N LEU A 24 9.67 9.38 -5.47
CA LEU A 24 9.56 8.28 -4.50
C LEU A 24 8.28 7.50 -4.73
N LEU A 25 7.16 8.20 -4.90
CA LEU A 25 5.87 7.60 -5.22
C LEU A 25 5.94 6.75 -6.49
N SER A 26 6.57 7.24 -7.56
CA SER A 26 6.74 6.49 -8.80
C SER A 26 7.47 5.17 -8.56
N ARG A 27 8.55 5.18 -7.78
CA ARG A 27 9.30 3.99 -7.40
C ARG A 27 8.48 3.04 -6.52
N CYS A 28 7.70 3.57 -5.56
CA CYS A 28 6.80 2.79 -4.73
C CYS A 28 5.79 2.02 -5.61
N ILE A 29 5.14 2.71 -6.55
CA ILE A 29 4.19 2.12 -7.49
C ILE A 29 4.85 1.02 -8.34
N ASP A 30 6.09 1.21 -8.81
CA ASP A 30 6.81 0.18 -9.57
C ASP A 30 6.99 -1.09 -8.74
N ASN A 31 7.31 -0.98 -7.44
CA ASN A 31 7.43 -2.13 -6.55
C ASN A 31 6.08 -2.83 -6.29
N ILE A 32 4.97 -2.09 -6.28
CA ILE A 32 3.64 -2.68 -6.18
C ILE A 32 3.27 -3.41 -7.47
N LEU A 33 3.56 -2.83 -8.62
CA LEU A 33 3.29 -3.45 -9.93
C LEU A 33 4.13 -4.69 -10.19
N MET A 34 5.26 -4.87 -9.49
CA MET A 34 6.10 -6.06 -9.55
C MET A 34 5.74 -7.15 -8.54
N GLN A 35 4.67 -7.00 -7.77
CA GLN A 35 4.25 -8.00 -6.79
C GLN A 35 3.85 -9.31 -7.46
N SER A 36 4.26 -10.45 -6.89
CA SER A 36 3.84 -11.79 -7.34
C SER A 36 2.33 -12.03 -7.11
N ARG A 37 1.77 -11.40 -6.09
CA ARG A 37 0.34 -11.23 -5.87
C ARG A 37 0.02 -9.75 -6.07
N MET A 38 -0.53 -9.39 -7.22
CA MET A 38 -0.95 -8.02 -7.51
C MET A 38 -2.15 -7.64 -6.63
N PRO A 39 -2.23 -6.41 -6.10
CA PRO A 39 -3.50 -5.91 -5.56
C PRO A 39 -4.54 -5.82 -6.68
N ASP A 40 -5.81 -5.85 -6.31
CA ASP A 40 -6.91 -5.75 -7.28
C ASP A 40 -7.07 -4.32 -7.78
N GLU A 41 -6.65 -3.35 -6.98
CA GLU A 41 -6.61 -1.92 -7.34
C GLU A 41 -5.46 -1.21 -6.60
N ILE A 42 -4.97 -0.11 -7.21
CA ILE A 42 -4.04 0.82 -6.60
C ILE A 42 -4.70 2.20 -6.56
N VAL A 43 -4.75 2.81 -5.38
CA VAL A 43 -5.20 4.18 -5.20
C VAL A 43 -4.14 5.02 -4.51
N VAL A 44 -3.94 6.24 -4.98
CA VAL A 44 -3.05 7.22 -4.33
C VAL A 44 -3.92 8.32 -3.70
N ILE A 45 -3.73 8.54 -2.41
CA ILE A 45 -4.29 9.68 -1.70
C ILE A 45 -3.25 10.80 -1.75
N ASN A 46 -3.52 11.77 -2.60
CA ASN A 46 -2.65 12.93 -2.78
C ASN A 46 -3.10 14.05 -1.82
N ASN A 47 -2.28 14.34 -0.82
CA ASN A 47 -2.55 15.38 0.17
C ASN A 47 -2.25 16.79 -0.37
N GLY A 48 -2.72 17.11 -1.58
CA GLY A 48 -2.60 18.45 -2.16
C GLY A 48 -1.18 18.77 -2.64
N SER A 49 -0.50 17.80 -3.28
CA SER A 49 0.82 18.05 -3.89
C SER A 49 0.76 19.18 -4.92
N THR A 50 1.84 19.93 -4.98
CA THR A 50 2.04 21.05 -5.92
C THR A 50 3.14 20.77 -6.94
N ASP A 51 3.79 19.60 -6.85
CA ASP A 51 4.74 19.09 -7.83
C ASP A 51 4.02 18.35 -8.98
N ASP A 52 4.75 17.59 -9.78
CA ASP A 52 4.23 16.82 -10.92
C ASP A 52 3.50 15.51 -10.52
N THR A 53 3.18 15.31 -9.24
CA THR A 53 2.55 14.07 -8.74
C THR A 53 1.29 13.71 -9.51
N GLU A 54 0.35 14.63 -9.71
CA GLU A 54 -0.90 14.33 -10.42
C GLU A 54 -0.68 13.99 -11.89
N ASP A 55 0.19 14.72 -12.57
CA ASP A 55 0.51 14.47 -13.97
C ASP A 55 1.20 13.13 -14.16
N MET A 56 2.13 12.79 -13.27
CA MET A 56 2.77 11.48 -13.25
C MET A 56 1.75 10.35 -13.06
N LEU A 57 0.84 10.46 -12.08
CA LEU A 57 -0.18 9.44 -11.83
C LEU A 57 -1.14 9.30 -13.01
N ARG A 58 -1.58 10.42 -13.59
CA ARG A 58 -2.44 10.43 -14.78
C ARG A 58 -1.79 9.73 -15.96
N SER A 59 -0.51 10.02 -16.21
CA SER A 59 0.24 9.41 -17.32
C SER A 59 0.40 7.89 -17.17
N ARG A 60 0.38 7.40 -15.94
CA ARG A 60 0.49 5.97 -15.61
C ARG A 60 -0.86 5.26 -15.47
N GLY A 61 -1.97 5.97 -15.60
CA GLY A 61 -3.31 5.43 -15.40
C GLY A 61 -3.58 4.96 -13.97
N ILE A 62 -2.91 5.55 -12.97
CA ILE A 62 -3.09 5.23 -11.55
C ILE A 62 -4.18 6.13 -10.97
N ARG A 63 -5.12 5.53 -10.26
CA ARG A 63 -6.19 6.28 -9.59
C ARG A 63 -5.62 7.21 -8.53
N CYS A 64 -5.97 8.49 -8.62
CA CYS A 64 -5.56 9.54 -7.70
C CYS A 64 -6.79 10.21 -7.08
N ILE A 65 -6.77 10.38 -5.77
CA ILE A 65 -7.75 11.17 -5.03
C ILE A 65 -7.01 12.29 -4.33
N THR A 66 -7.24 13.51 -4.78
CA THR A 66 -6.64 14.71 -4.21
C THR A 66 -7.53 15.28 -3.12
N GLN A 67 -6.93 15.64 -2.00
CA GLN A 67 -7.56 16.31 -0.87
C GLN A 67 -6.65 17.39 -0.30
N GLU A 68 -7.17 18.24 0.58
CA GLU A 68 -6.32 19.12 1.38
C GLU A 68 -5.35 18.31 2.24
N ASN A 69 -4.17 18.88 2.52
CA ASN A 69 -3.18 18.21 3.36
C ASN A 69 -3.65 18.17 4.83
N VAL A 70 -4.21 17.06 5.20
CA VAL A 70 -4.66 16.75 6.57
C VAL A 70 -3.72 15.78 7.30
N GLY A 71 -2.48 15.66 6.81
CA GLY A 71 -1.46 14.75 7.34
C GLY A 71 -1.66 13.29 6.93
N SER A 72 -0.69 12.45 7.29
CA SER A 72 -0.71 11.01 6.97
C SER A 72 -1.93 10.31 7.54
N ALA A 73 -2.29 10.61 8.78
CA ALA A 73 -3.46 10.01 9.44
C ALA A 73 -4.76 10.29 8.68
N GLY A 74 -4.95 11.52 8.18
CA GLY A 74 -6.11 11.87 7.37
C GLY A 74 -6.11 11.17 6.00
N GLY A 75 -4.93 11.02 5.39
CA GLY A 75 -4.77 10.24 4.16
C GLY A 75 -5.12 8.77 4.36
N TRP A 76 -4.65 8.15 5.42
CA TRP A 76 -4.96 6.75 5.75
C TRP A 76 -6.43 6.56 6.11
N HIS A 77 -7.04 7.51 6.85
CA HIS A 77 -8.48 7.49 7.09
C HIS A 77 -9.26 7.47 5.77
N ARG A 78 -8.88 8.34 4.81
CA ARG A 78 -9.53 8.37 3.49
C ARG A 78 -9.37 7.06 2.73
N ALA A 79 -8.17 6.47 2.74
CA ALA A 79 -7.89 5.20 2.10
C ALA A 79 -8.74 4.04 2.68
N ILE A 80 -8.85 3.97 4.01
CA ILE A 80 -9.68 2.97 4.69
C ILE A 80 -11.17 3.19 4.36
N SER A 81 -11.65 4.43 4.39
CA SER A 81 -13.04 4.76 4.03
C SER A 81 -13.39 4.27 2.62
N ILE A 82 -12.54 4.53 1.64
CA ILE A 82 -12.72 4.07 0.26
C ILE A 82 -12.77 2.54 0.20
N SER A 83 -11.86 1.86 0.90
CA SER A 83 -11.84 0.39 0.89
C SER A 83 -13.15 -0.22 1.40
N ILE A 84 -13.74 0.39 2.42
CA ILE A 84 -15.03 -0.03 2.98
C ILE A 84 -16.18 0.30 2.02
N GLU A 85 -16.25 1.55 1.54
CA GLU A 85 -17.30 2.04 0.63
C GLU A 85 -17.37 1.21 -0.66
N GLU A 86 -16.23 0.73 -1.16
CA GLU A 86 -16.12 -0.02 -2.41
C GLU A 86 -16.02 -1.55 -2.21
N ASN A 87 -16.29 -2.02 -0.98
CA ASN A 87 -16.35 -3.44 -0.63
C ASN A 87 -15.06 -4.21 -0.93
N PHE A 88 -13.88 -3.62 -0.63
CA PHE A 88 -12.64 -4.36 -0.54
C PHE A 88 -12.59 -5.14 0.76
N GLU A 89 -12.06 -6.36 0.72
CA GLU A 89 -11.96 -7.23 1.91
C GLU A 89 -10.74 -6.88 2.76
N ALA A 90 -9.72 -6.26 2.14
CA ALA A 90 -8.55 -5.75 2.83
C ALA A 90 -8.00 -4.50 2.12
N VAL A 91 -7.32 -3.65 2.90
CA VAL A 91 -6.55 -2.52 2.39
C VAL A 91 -5.08 -2.69 2.78
N TRP A 92 -4.20 -2.56 1.79
CA TRP A 92 -2.76 -2.56 2.00
C TRP A 92 -2.26 -1.11 2.03
N LEU A 93 -2.03 -0.60 3.23
CA LEU A 93 -1.63 0.80 3.47
C LEU A 93 -0.11 0.94 3.42
N MET A 94 0.39 2.00 2.78
CA MET A 94 1.80 2.35 2.79
C MET A 94 2.02 3.84 2.54
N ASP A 95 3.20 4.32 2.93
CA ASP A 95 3.70 5.63 2.57
C ASP A 95 4.43 5.57 1.21
N ASP A 96 4.64 6.73 0.59
CA ASP A 96 5.24 6.87 -0.73
C ASP A 96 6.74 6.51 -0.81
N ASP A 97 7.40 6.36 0.33
CA ASP A 97 8.79 5.90 0.48
C ASP A 97 8.91 4.43 0.92
N GLY A 98 7.81 3.70 0.92
CA GLY A 98 7.77 2.25 1.12
C GLY A 98 8.07 1.50 -0.19
N PHE A 99 9.04 0.58 -0.15
CA PHE A 99 9.43 -0.24 -1.32
C PHE A 99 9.24 -1.72 -1.00
N PRO A 100 8.02 -2.27 -1.17
CA PRO A 100 7.74 -3.63 -0.77
C PRO A 100 8.51 -4.64 -1.62
N HIS A 101 9.05 -5.70 -0.96
CA HIS A 101 9.61 -6.84 -1.65
C HIS A 101 8.55 -7.52 -2.51
N LYS A 102 8.95 -8.11 -3.65
CA LYS A 102 8.03 -8.68 -4.67
C LYS A 102 7.01 -9.71 -4.16
N ASN A 103 7.23 -10.30 -3.00
CA ASN A 103 6.32 -11.27 -2.38
C ASN A 103 5.62 -10.72 -1.13
N ALA A 104 5.72 -9.42 -0.86
CA ALA A 104 5.21 -8.83 0.38
C ALA A 104 3.69 -9.04 0.52
N LEU A 105 2.91 -8.67 -0.49
CA LEU A 105 1.46 -8.82 -0.45
C LEU A 105 1.03 -10.30 -0.36
N LEU A 106 1.72 -11.19 -1.07
CA LEU A 106 1.45 -12.63 -0.99
C LEU A 106 1.61 -13.17 0.44
N HIS A 107 2.65 -12.72 1.14
CA HIS A 107 2.88 -13.15 2.52
C HIS A 107 1.90 -12.53 3.49
N LEU A 108 1.59 -11.23 3.35
CA LEU A 108 0.61 -10.56 4.18
C LEU A 108 -0.79 -11.18 4.03
N GLU A 109 -1.23 -11.45 2.80
CA GLU A 109 -2.53 -12.08 2.55
C GLU A 109 -2.66 -13.46 3.23
N LYS A 110 -1.58 -14.24 3.27
CA LYS A 110 -1.56 -15.55 3.96
C LYS A 110 -1.69 -15.44 5.48
N GLU A 111 -1.27 -14.33 6.06
CA GLU A 111 -1.39 -14.10 7.51
C GLU A 111 -2.77 -13.55 7.91
N LEU A 112 -3.52 -12.98 6.98
CA LEU A 112 -4.89 -12.54 7.23
C LEU A 112 -5.81 -13.76 7.34
N ARG A 113 -6.36 -13.95 8.54
CA ARG A 113 -7.28 -15.05 8.91
C ARG A 113 -8.49 -14.43 9.63
N PRO A 114 -9.60 -15.15 9.80
CA PRO A 114 -10.76 -14.61 10.50
C PRO A 114 -10.47 -14.04 11.90
N THR A 115 -9.37 -14.49 12.53
CA THR A 115 -8.94 -14.04 13.86
C THR A 115 -7.83 -12.99 13.82
N VAL A 116 -7.34 -12.60 12.64
CA VAL A 116 -6.25 -11.62 12.45
C VAL A 116 -6.79 -10.42 11.69
N ALA A 117 -6.98 -9.33 12.41
CA ALA A 117 -7.50 -8.09 11.84
C ALA A 117 -6.42 -7.25 11.10
N CYS A 118 -5.16 -7.43 11.45
CA CYS A 118 -4.06 -6.65 10.87
C CYS A 118 -2.77 -7.49 10.83
N ALA A 119 -2.05 -7.40 9.72
CA ALA A 119 -0.72 -7.95 9.54
C ALA A 119 0.22 -6.84 9.05
N ALA A 120 1.44 -6.78 9.57
CA ALA A 120 2.43 -5.78 9.18
C ALA A 120 3.72 -6.43 8.71
N SER A 121 4.35 -5.85 7.70
CA SER A 121 5.69 -6.22 7.26
C SER A 121 6.75 -5.64 8.19
N LEU A 122 7.89 -6.32 8.28
CA LEU A 122 9.10 -5.72 8.84
C LEU A 122 9.63 -4.65 7.87
N VAL A 123 9.97 -3.49 8.39
CA VAL A 123 10.55 -2.38 7.62
C VAL A 123 12.05 -2.32 7.87
N LEU A 124 12.82 -2.61 6.83
CA LEU A 124 14.28 -2.65 6.88
C LEU A 124 14.90 -1.42 6.23
N GLN A 125 16.09 -1.03 6.67
CA GLN A 125 16.83 0.05 6.03
C GLN A 125 17.32 -0.40 4.66
N GLU A 126 17.09 0.41 3.61
CA GLU A 126 17.44 0.06 2.24
C GLU A 126 18.93 -0.29 2.06
N ASN A 127 19.80 0.47 2.70
CA ASN A 127 21.26 0.28 2.60
C ASN A 127 21.84 -0.64 3.70
N LYS A 128 21.02 -1.13 4.60
CA LYS A 128 21.39 -2.01 5.71
C LYS A 128 20.25 -3.01 5.97
N PRO A 129 20.09 -4.03 5.12
CA PRO A 129 18.93 -4.93 5.17
C PRO A 129 18.92 -5.85 6.41
N ASP A 130 19.94 -5.80 7.23
CA ASP A 130 20.05 -6.44 8.54
C ASP A 130 19.55 -5.55 9.69
N ARG A 131 19.14 -4.30 9.41
CA ARG A 131 18.65 -3.34 10.39
C ARG A 131 17.23 -2.90 10.13
N PHE A 132 16.45 -2.83 11.19
CA PHE A 132 15.12 -2.23 11.15
C PHE A 132 15.21 -0.71 11.01
N VAL A 133 14.19 -0.11 10.39
CA VAL A 133 14.04 1.35 10.32
C VAL A 133 13.69 1.91 11.70
N PHE A 134 12.88 1.16 12.45
CA PHE A 134 12.47 1.52 13.80
C PHE A 134 13.23 0.66 14.82
N ASP A 135 13.71 1.27 15.91
CA ASP A 135 14.26 0.51 17.02
C ASP A 135 13.13 -0.34 17.63
N MET A 136 13.31 -1.65 17.58
CA MET A 136 12.41 -2.58 18.25
C MET A 136 12.83 -2.63 19.73
N PRO A 137 11.88 -2.48 20.68
CA PRO A 137 12.19 -2.58 22.10
C PRO A 137 12.70 -3.96 22.52
#